data_872d04ed3742b4c576caa28f3e5d5df0
#
_entry.id   872d04ed3742b4c576caa28f3e5d5df0
#
_cell.length_a   1.000
_cell.length_b   1.000
_cell.length_c   1.000
_cell.angle_alpha   90.00
_cell.angle_beta   90.00
_cell.angle_gamma   90.00
#
_symmetry.space_group_name_H-M   'P 1'
#
loop_
_entity.id
_entity.type
_entity.pdbx_description
1 polymer ?
#
loop_
_entity_poly.entity_id
_entity_poly.type
_entity_poly.pdbx_seq_one_letter_code
_entity_poly.pdbx_strand_id
1 'polypeptide(L)'
;MTPSRPSAASPFALDGAPLDAVKLVAAAAMVSDHVNDMLLDHDHLAMWYVGRLAFPLFCLVFALNLRRGASLAGYVARLTPFAILSQPIYRAAFHDGLDNILVTLLLAGVVALLLDDRPRRVQHAVFAVGAAASFAAPWTPISTGLCFGMAGLLLPAALKLTLEGRRDVAPWAALLFVGLNWFPRDELFDSLAAPLFVLAVVAATLALTRRLAGRPRFLPRYALYAFYPLHLLALIGWRALG
;
A
#
# COMPACT_ATOMS: atom_id res chain seq x y z
N MET A 1 -23.26 31.10 23.57
CA MET A 1 -22.80 30.17 22.54
C MET A 1 -21.46 30.67 22.07
N THR A 2 -20.38 30.07 22.55
CA THR A 2 -19.01 30.35 22.10
C THR A 2 -18.80 29.63 20.79
N PRO A 3 -18.31 30.28 19.70
CA PRO A 3 -18.02 29.60 18.46
C PRO A 3 -16.89 28.59 18.70
N SER A 4 -17.15 27.31 18.40
CA SER A 4 -16.16 26.26 18.44
C SER A 4 -15.00 26.65 17.52
N ARG A 5 -13.78 26.78 18.08
CA ARG A 5 -12.56 26.95 17.30
C ARG A 5 -12.47 25.83 16.26
N PRO A 6 -12.20 26.16 14.98
CA PRO A 6 -11.92 25.13 14.01
C PRO A 6 -10.74 24.29 14.52
N SER A 7 -10.97 23.01 14.70
CA SER A 7 -9.93 22.04 15.04
C SER A 7 -8.80 22.20 14.03
N ALA A 8 -7.59 22.43 14.50
CA ALA A 8 -6.40 22.53 13.65
C ALA A 8 -6.41 21.31 12.71
N ALA A 9 -6.50 21.58 11.41
CA ALA A 9 -6.55 20.52 10.39
C ALA A 9 -5.36 19.60 10.60
N SER A 10 -5.64 18.33 10.90
CA SER A 10 -4.59 17.32 11.06
C SER A 10 -3.64 17.39 9.86
N PRO A 11 -2.31 17.35 10.06
CA PRO A 11 -1.34 17.39 8.96
C PRO A 11 -1.54 16.26 7.93
N PHE A 12 -2.37 15.28 8.23
CA PHE A 12 -2.75 14.15 7.37
C PHE A 12 -4.19 14.23 6.83
N ALA A 13 -4.83 15.42 6.88
CA ALA A 13 -6.15 15.60 6.27
C ALA A 13 -6.00 15.76 4.73
N LEU A 14 -5.77 14.64 4.04
CA LEU A 14 -5.77 14.58 2.57
C LEU A 14 -7.18 14.25 2.08
N ASP A 15 -8.00 15.26 1.81
CA ASP A 15 -9.35 15.13 1.27
C ASP A 15 -9.44 15.62 -0.17
N GLY A 16 -10.43 15.14 -0.92
CA GLY A 16 -10.66 15.63 -2.26
C GLY A 16 -9.53 15.31 -3.23
N ALA A 17 -9.12 16.32 -4.02
CA ALA A 17 -8.07 16.20 -5.02
C ALA A 17 -6.70 15.74 -4.47
N PRO A 18 -6.22 16.14 -3.27
CA PRO A 18 -4.99 15.60 -2.70
C PRO A 18 -4.97 14.07 -2.61
N LEU A 19 -6.05 13.47 -2.13
CA LEU A 19 -6.12 12.01 -2.03
C LEU A 19 -6.15 11.34 -3.40
N ASP A 20 -6.86 11.93 -4.36
CA ASP A 20 -6.94 11.40 -5.71
C ASP A 20 -5.58 11.52 -6.43
N ALA A 21 -4.82 12.60 -6.17
CA ALA A 21 -3.44 12.75 -6.66
C ALA A 21 -2.51 11.67 -6.07
N VAL A 22 -2.59 11.38 -4.76
CA VAL A 22 -1.82 10.26 -4.14
C VAL A 22 -2.14 8.93 -4.81
N LYS A 23 -3.42 8.67 -5.10
CA LYS A 23 -3.83 7.45 -5.81
C LYS A 23 -3.27 7.36 -7.22
N LEU A 24 -3.21 8.49 -7.96
CA LEU A 24 -2.61 8.51 -9.30
C LEU A 24 -1.12 8.24 -9.26
N VAL A 25 -0.40 8.82 -8.28
CA VAL A 25 1.03 8.52 -8.08
C VAL A 25 1.23 7.04 -7.78
N ALA A 26 0.39 6.45 -6.90
CA ALA A 26 0.45 5.02 -6.59
C ALA A 26 0.18 4.15 -7.83
N ALA A 27 -0.82 4.52 -8.66
CA ALA A 27 -1.14 3.80 -9.88
C ALA A 27 -0.03 3.91 -10.94
N ALA A 28 0.55 5.10 -11.11
CA ALA A 28 1.68 5.31 -12.03
C ALA A 28 2.91 4.52 -11.59
N ALA A 29 3.22 4.49 -10.29
CA ALA A 29 4.29 3.68 -9.73
C ALA A 29 4.06 2.19 -9.97
N MET A 30 2.84 1.69 -9.80
CA MET A 30 2.47 0.31 -10.08
C MET A 30 2.64 -0.04 -11.56
N VAL A 31 2.23 0.85 -12.48
CA VAL A 31 2.44 0.63 -13.92
C VAL A 31 3.92 0.60 -14.25
N SER A 32 4.74 1.48 -13.65
CA SER A 32 6.20 1.45 -13.83
C SER A 32 6.81 0.10 -13.43
N ASP A 33 6.39 -0.46 -12.29
CA ASP A 33 6.83 -1.78 -11.81
C ASP A 33 6.45 -2.89 -12.80
N HIS A 34 5.17 -2.92 -13.20
CA HIS A 34 4.65 -3.96 -14.10
C HIS A 34 5.22 -3.87 -15.52
N VAL A 35 5.47 -2.66 -16.03
CA VAL A 35 6.16 -2.47 -17.32
C VAL A 35 7.59 -3.00 -17.24
N ASN A 36 8.32 -2.68 -16.15
CA ASN A 36 9.67 -3.17 -15.94
C ASN A 36 9.71 -4.69 -15.84
N ASP A 37 8.74 -5.30 -15.16
CA ASP A 37 8.66 -6.75 -14.99
C ASP A 37 8.21 -7.47 -16.27
N MET A 38 7.12 -7.02 -16.90
CA MET A 38 6.48 -7.75 -17.99
C MET A 38 7.09 -7.49 -19.37
N LEU A 39 7.67 -6.31 -19.59
CA LEU A 39 8.14 -5.85 -20.92
C LEU A 39 9.64 -5.58 -21.00
N LEU A 40 10.32 -5.43 -19.85
CA LEU A 40 11.72 -5.00 -19.81
C LEU A 40 12.60 -5.94 -18.96
N ASP A 41 12.13 -7.15 -18.67
CA ASP A 41 12.86 -8.23 -17.98
C ASP A 41 13.60 -7.80 -16.69
N HIS A 42 13.02 -6.84 -15.94
CA HIS A 42 13.59 -6.22 -14.73
C HIS A 42 14.88 -5.39 -14.94
N ASP A 43 15.24 -5.04 -16.16
CA ASP A 43 16.52 -4.40 -16.46
C ASP A 43 16.62 -2.93 -16.00
N HIS A 44 15.50 -2.30 -15.64
CA HIS A 44 15.46 -0.89 -15.28
C HIS A 44 15.33 -0.66 -13.77
N LEU A 45 16.48 -0.54 -13.09
CA LEU A 45 16.54 -0.30 -11.64
C LEU A 45 15.74 0.92 -11.18
N ALA A 46 15.73 2.02 -11.94
CA ALA A 46 14.95 3.21 -11.60
C ALA A 46 13.44 2.93 -11.57
N MET A 47 12.94 2.12 -12.51
CA MET A 47 11.52 1.73 -12.55
C MET A 47 11.17 0.81 -11.39
N TRP A 48 12.07 -0.08 -11.00
CA TRP A 48 11.92 -0.91 -9.81
C TRP A 48 11.80 -0.05 -8.53
N TYR A 49 12.68 0.97 -8.34
CA TYR A 49 12.57 1.89 -7.20
C TYR A 49 11.24 2.65 -7.20
N VAL A 50 10.80 3.15 -8.35
CA VAL A 50 9.51 3.82 -8.49
C VAL A 50 8.36 2.87 -8.15
N GLY A 51 8.44 1.61 -8.59
CA GLY A 51 7.45 0.58 -8.29
C GLY A 51 7.22 0.35 -6.80
N ARG A 52 8.30 0.44 -5.99
CA ARG A 52 8.22 0.29 -4.51
C ARG A 52 7.33 1.33 -3.83
N LEU A 53 6.98 2.43 -4.49
CA LEU A 53 6.07 3.44 -3.97
C LEU A 53 4.61 2.99 -3.98
N ALA A 54 4.22 2.13 -4.90
CA ALA A 54 2.83 1.78 -5.17
C ALA A 54 2.11 1.28 -3.91
N PHE A 55 2.63 0.21 -3.32
CA PHE A 55 1.95 -0.44 -2.20
C PHE A 55 1.89 0.40 -0.92
N PRO A 56 2.98 1.05 -0.45
CA PRO A 56 2.92 1.97 0.69
C PRO A 56 1.90 3.10 0.52
N LEU A 57 1.80 3.67 -0.69
CA LEU A 57 0.80 4.70 -0.99
C LEU A 57 -0.63 4.13 -0.97
N PHE A 58 -0.87 2.92 -1.48
CA PHE A 58 -2.16 2.26 -1.35
C PHE A 58 -2.53 1.93 0.10
N CYS A 59 -1.57 1.49 0.92
CA CYS A 59 -1.76 1.30 2.36
C CYS A 59 -2.17 2.60 3.06
N LEU A 60 -1.51 3.70 2.71
CA LEU A 60 -1.84 5.03 3.23
C LEU A 60 -3.25 5.47 2.80
N VAL A 61 -3.60 5.31 1.53
CA VAL A 61 -4.96 5.61 1.01
C VAL A 61 -6.01 4.77 1.74
N PHE A 62 -5.73 3.48 1.97
CA PHE A 62 -6.59 2.60 2.75
C PHE A 62 -6.81 3.17 4.16
N ALA A 63 -5.74 3.44 4.91
CA ALA A 63 -5.80 3.95 6.28
C ALA A 63 -6.53 5.31 6.37
N LEU A 64 -6.28 6.22 5.42
CA LEU A 64 -6.96 7.51 5.34
C LEU A 64 -8.46 7.38 5.06
N ASN A 65 -8.88 6.45 4.20
CA ASN A 65 -10.29 6.21 3.92
C ASN A 65 -11.04 5.69 5.15
N LEU A 66 -10.41 4.79 5.92
CA LEU A 66 -11.00 4.26 7.16
C LEU A 66 -11.13 5.34 8.24
N ARG A 67 -10.11 6.17 8.43
CA ARG A 67 -10.14 7.30 9.37
C ARG A 67 -11.31 8.28 9.09
N ARG A 68 -11.81 8.35 7.85
CA ARG A 68 -12.94 9.19 7.44
C ARG A 68 -14.29 8.59 7.68
N GLY A 69 -14.38 7.50 8.44
CA GLY A 69 -15.63 6.81 8.74
C GLY A 69 -16.09 5.86 7.63
N ALA A 70 -15.23 5.52 6.67
CA ALA A 70 -15.53 4.39 5.80
C ALA A 70 -15.60 3.13 6.66
N SER A 71 -16.73 2.42 6.60
CA SER A 71 -16.86 1.11 7.25
C SER A 71 -15.79 0.16 6.71
N LEU A 72 -14.99 -0.42 7.60
CA LEU A 72 -13.95 -1.38 7.23
C LEU A 72 -14.57 -2.61 6.56
N ALA A 73 -15.68 -3.13 7.08
CA ALA A 73 -16.45 -4.21 6.46
C ALA A 73 -16.95 -3.80 5.05
N GLY A 74 -17.47 -2.58 4.92
CA GLY A 74 -17.89 -2.04 3.62
C GLY A 74 -16.72 -1.83 2.64
N TYR A 75 -15.49 -1.56 3.14
CA TYR A 75 -14.30 -1.52 2.31
C TYR A 75 -13.94 -2.92 1.80
N VAL A 76 -13.88 -3.91 2.68
CA VAL A 76 -13.62 -5.31 2.35
C VAL A 76 -14.65 -5.82 1.33
N ALA A 77 -15.95 -5.61 1.58
CA ALA A 77 -17.01 -6.03 0.67
C ALA A 77 -16.89 -5.43 -0.74
N ARG A 78 -16.48 -4.15 -0.85
CA ARG A 78 -16.28 -3.50 -2.15
C ARG A 78 -15.03 -3.99 -2.87
N LEU A 79 -13.98 -4.33 -2.14
CA LEU A 79 -12.71 -4.78 -2.74
C LEU A 79 -12.79 -6.22 -3.23
N THR A 80 -13.57 -7.08 -2.56
CA THR A 80 -13.69 -8.52 -2.82
C THR A 80 -13.93 -8.86 -4.30
N PRO A 81 -14.95 -8.31 -4.99
CA PRO A 81 -15.21 -8.70 -6.37
C PRO A 81 -14.03 -8.34 -7.30
N PHE A 82 -13.38 -7.21 -7.09
CA PHE A 82 -12.23 -6.81 -7.90
C PHE A 82 -11.00 -7.66 -7.62
N ALA A 83 -10.76 -8.03 -6.36
CA ALA A 83 -9.67 -8.94 -5.99
C ALA A 83 -9.83 -10.31 -6.66
N ILE A 84 -11.05 -10.87 -6.61
CA ILE A 84 -11.37 -12.17 -7.24
C ILE A 84 -11.25 -12.09 -8.77
N LEU A 85 -11.84 -11.08 -9.40
CA LEU A 85 -11.83 -10.93 -10.85
C LEU A 85 -10.43 -10.64 -11.41
N SER A 86 -9.58 -9.96 -10.64
CA SER A 86 -8.22 -9.63 -11.07
C SER A 86 -7.24 -10.77 -10.90
N GLN A 87 -7.52 -11.77 -10.07
CA GLN A 87 -6.57 -12.85 -9.77
C GLN A 87 -6.20 -13.70 -11.01
N PRO A 88 -7.14 -14.17 -11.84
CA PRO A 88 -6.77 -14.90 -13.05
C PRO A 88 -5.99 -14.06 -14.06
N ILE A 89 -6.30 -12.75 -14.16
CA ILE A 89 -5.57 -11.82 -15.02
C ILE A 89 -4.14 -11.63 -14.51
N TYR A 90 -3.97 -11.47 -13.19
CA TYR A 90 -2.66 -11.36 -12.56
C TYR A 90 -1.81 -12.61 -12.81
N ARG A 91 -2.38 -13.81 -12.62
CA ARG A 91 -1.68 -15.08 -12.89
C ARG A 91 -1.31 -15.28 -14.36
N ALA A 92 -2.07 -14.69 -15.29
CA ALA A 92 -1.72 -14.69 -16.70
C ALA A 92 -0.62 -13.67 -17.03
N ALA A 93 -0.50 -12.58 -16.25
CA ALA A 93 0.53 -11.58 -16.40
C ALA A 93 1.86 -12.03 -15.78
N PHE A 94 1.79 -12.55 -14.55
CA PHE A 94 2.92 -12.94 -13.71
C PHE A 94 2.86 -14.43 -13.38
N HIS A 95 3.97 -15.13 -13.56
CA HIS A 95 4.06 -16.58 -13.30
C HIS A 95 4.77 -16.86 -11.96
N ASP A 96 4.68 -15.93 -11.02
CA ASP A 96 5.38 -15.94 -9.73
C ASP A 96 4.68 -16.79 -8.64
N GLY A 97 3.47 -17.28 -8.92
CA GLY A 97 2.66 -18.05 -7.98
C GLY A 97 2.06 -17.23 -6.83
N LEU A 98 2.21 -15.90 -6.87
CA LEU A 98 1.70 -15.00 -5.84
C LEU A 98 0.23 -14.60 -6.09
N ASP A 99 -0.40 -14.06 -5.07
CA ASP A 99 -1.70 -13.42 -5.17
C ASP A 99 -1.54 -11.93 -5.50
N ASN A 100 -2.51 -11.37 -6.23
CA ASN A 100 -2.47 -9.98 -6.64
C ASN A 100 -2.58 -9.02 -5.44
N ILE A 101 -2.16 -7.77 -5.65
CA ILE A 101 -2.14 -6.71 -4.62
C ILE A 101 -3.52 -6.45 -3.98
N LEU A 102 -4.63 -6.64 -4.73
CA LEU A 102 -5.98 -6.43 -4.21
C LEU A 102 -6.37 -7.53 -3.22
N VAL A 103 -5.89 -8.77 -3.42
CA VAL A 103 -6.04 -9.86 -2.45
C VAL A 103 -5.26 -9.54 -1.19
N THR A 104 -4.01 -9.08 -1.29
CA THR A 104 -3.23 -8.64 -0.13
C THR A 104 -3.93 -7.52 0.64
N LEU A 105 -4.45 -6.49 -0.04
CA LEU A 105 -5.21 -5.40 0.60
C LEU A 105 -6.54 -5.87 1.19
N LEU A 106 -7.22 -6.83 0.56
CA LEU A 106 -8.43 -7.45 1.07
C LEU A 106 -8.15 -8.16 2.41
N LEU A 107 -7.13 -9.02 2.43
CA LEU A 107 -6.73 -9.74 3.63
C LEU A 107 -6.21 -8.78 4.72
N ALA A 108 -5.47 -7.74 4.36
CA ALA A 108 -5.06 -6.68 5.28
C ALA A 108 -6.29 -5.97 5.90
N GLY A 109 -7.36 -5.78 5.13
CA GLY A 109 -8.64 -5.28 5.63
C GLY A 109 -9.29 -6.22 6.64
N VAL A 110 -9.29 -7.52 6.35
CA VAL A 110 -9.79 -8.55 7.29
C VAL A 110 -8.95 -8.57 8.58
N VAL A 111 -7.63 -8.52 8.46
CA VAL A 111 -6.72 -8.46 9.63
C VAL A 111 -6.96 -7.19 10.43
N ALA A 112 -7.15 -6.04 9.79
CA ALA A 112 -7.47 -4.80 10.48
C ALA A 112 -8.79 -4.90 11.27
N LEU A 113 -9.83 -5.56 10.69
CA LEU A 113 -11.09 -5.86 11.40
C LEU A 113 -10.86 -6.73 12.62
N LEU A 114 -10.09 -7.80 12.47
CA LEU A 114 -9.81 -8.74 13.57
C LEU A 114 -8.99 -8.11 14.69
N LEU A 115 -8.14 -7.12 14.38
CA LEU A 115 -7.29 -6.44 15.34
C LEU A 115 -7.97 -5.25 16.04
N ASP A 116 -9.00 -4.67 15.45
CA ASP A 116 -9.59 -3.40 15.90
C ASP A 116 -10.02 -3.43 17.38
N ASP A 117 -10.71 -4.51 17.78
CA ASP A 117 -11.22 -4.69 19.14
C ASP A 117 -10.28 -5.51 20.06
N ARG A 118 -9.07 -5.85 19.60
CA ARG A 118 -8.15 -6.67 20.40
C ARG A 118 -7.42 -5.83 21.44
N PRO A 119 -7.09 -6.41 22.61
CA PRO A 119 -6.26 -5.75 23.63
C PRO A 119 -4.94 -5.26 23.02
N ARG A 120 -4.46 -4.10 23.47
CA ARG A 120 -3.22 -3.48 22.96
C ARG A 120 -2.05 -4.45 22.94
N ARG A 121 -1.87 -5.26 23.99
CA ARG A 121 -0.81 -6.29 24.07
C ARG A 121 -0.86 -7.27 22.91
N VAL A 122 -2.05 -7.67 22.46
CA VAL A 122 -2.23 -8.58 21.33
C VAL A 122 -1.86 -7.88 20.03
N GLN A 123 -2.33 -6.63 19.83
CA GLN A 123 -1.96 -5.82 18.66
C GLN A 123 -0.44 -5.67 18.55
N HIS A 124 0.23 -5.29 19.65
CA HIS A 124 1.69 -5.14 19.68
C HIS A 124 2.41 -6.48 19.39
N ALA A 125 1.95 -7.59 19.95
CA ALA A 125 2.54 -8.91 19.69
C ALA A 125 2.42 -9.30 18.21
N VAL A 126 1.25 -9.07 17.59
CA VAL A 126 1.03 -9.36 16.18
C VAL A 126 1.93 -8.48 15.29
N PHE A 127 2.04 -7.18 15.58
CA PHE A 127 2.91 -6.30 14.83
C PHE A 127 4.40 -6.64 15.01
N ALA A 128 4.81 -7.01 16.22
CA ALA A 128 6.20 -7.43 16.50
C ALA A 128 6.58 -8.70 15.73
N VAL A 129 5.72 -9.72 15.76
CA VAL A 129 5.92 -10.97 15.01
C VAL A 129 5.93 -10.69 13.51
N GLY A 130 4.99 -9.89 13.02
CA GLY A 130 4.92 -9.55 11.60
C GLY A 130 6.12 -8.73 11.11
N ALA A 131 6.60 -7.79 11.92
CA ALA A 131 7.82 -7.04 11.61
C ALA A 131 9.03 -7.98 11.57
N ALA A 132 9.22 -8.81 12.59
CA ALA A 132 10.31 -9.79 12.62
C ALA A 132 10.26 -10.73 11.39
N ALA A 133 9.09 -11.26 11.07
CA ALA A 133 8.90 -12.11 9.89
C ALA A 133 9.23 -11.38 8.57
N SER A 134 8.94 -10.09 8.47
CA SER A 134 9.22 -9.29 7.28
C SER A 134 10.73 -9.13 7.02
N PHE A 135 11.53 -9.05 8.08
CA PHE A 135 12.99 -9.02 7.96
C PHE A 135 13.62 -10.40 7.76
N ALA A 136 12.96 -11.44 8.27
CA ALA A 136 13.43 -12.83 8.11
C ALA A 136 13.02 -13.44 6.76
N ALA A 137 11.95 -12.95 6.12
CA ALA A 137 11.39 -13.53 4.89
C ALA A 137 12.40 -13.68 3.74
N PRO A 138 13.35 -12.74 3.50
CA PRO A 138 14.38 -12.92 2.48
C PRO A 138 15.30 -14.12 2.72
N TRP A 139 15.37 -14.61 3.96
CA TRP A 139 16.26 -15.69 4.39
C TRP A 139 15.54 -17.02 4.62
N THR A 140 14.21 -17.03 4.50
CA THR A 140 13.39 -18.21 4.73
C THR A 140 12.57 -18.58 3.49
N PRO A 141 12.37 -19.87 3.19
CA PRO A 141 11.49 -20.31 2.11
C PRO A 141 9.99 -20.15 2.45
N ILE A 142 9.64 -19.34 3.46
CA ILE A 142 8.25 -19.08 3.84
C ILE A 142 7.67 -18.10 2.82
N SER A 143 7.32 -18.62 1.66
CA SER A 143 6.42 -17.96 0.72
C SER A 143 5.03 -17.96 1.35
N THR A 144 4.53 -16.78 1.71
CA THR A 144 3.13 -16.64 2.17
C THR A 144 2.13 -16.72 1.01
N GLY A 145 2.61 -16.83 -0.24
CA GLY A 145 1.77 -16.71 -1.44
C GLY A 145 1.20 -15.30 -1.66
N LEU A 146 1.50 -14.36 -0.77
CA LEU A 146 1.00 -12.98 -0.81
C LEU A 146 2.06 -12.03 -1.36
N CYS A 147 1.67 -11.16 -2.28
CA CYS A 147 2.48 -9.99 -2.62
C CYS A 147 2.78 -9.19 -1.34
N PHE A 148 4.04 -8.84 -1.13
CA PHE A 148 4.52 -8.06 0.03
C PHE A 148 4.45 -8.77 1.41
N GLY A 149 4.11 -10.07 1.46
CA GLY A 149 4.20 -10.89 2.66
C GLY A 149 3.52 -10.33 3.91
N MET A 150 4.12 -10.59 5.07
CA MET A 150 3.57 -10.15 6.38
C MET A 150 3.57 -8.63 6.54
N ALA A 151 4.56 -7.93 5.99
CA ALA A 151 4.58 -6.46 6.03
C ALA A 151 3.39 -5.88 5.27
N GLY A 152 3.09 -6.40 4.08
CA GLY A 152 1.93 -5.99 3.30
C GLY A 152 0.60 -6.23 4.00
N LEU A 153 0.51 -7.32 4.74
CA LEU A 153 -0.69 -7.70 5.47
C LEU A 153 -0.97 -6.80 6.69
N LEU A 154 0.08 -6.37 7.39
CA LEU A 154 -0.05 -5.68 8.68
C LEU A 154 0.13 -4.16 8.60
N LEU A 155 0.86 -3.64 7.60
CA LEU A 155 1.12 -2.21 7.46
C LEU A 155 -0.17 -1.36 7.38
N PRO A 156 -1.23 -1.75 6.62
CA PRO A 156 -2.47 -0.98 6.57
C PRO A 156 -3.15 -0.83 7.94
N ALA A 157 -3.16 -1.89 8.76
CA ALA A 157 -3.71 -1.85 10.11
C ALA A 157 -2.88 -0.97 11.05
N ALA A 158 -1.56 -1.08 11.00
CA ALA A 158 -0.65 -0.25 11.80
C ALA A 158 -0.76 1.24 11.43
N LEU A 159 -0.85 1.57 10.14
CA LEU A 159 -1.09 2.95 9.67
C LEU A 159 -2.46 3.47 10.12
N LYS A 160 -3.52 2.67 10.00
CA LYS A 160 -4.86 3.05 10.49
C LYS A 160 -4.80 3.47 11.95
N LEU A 161 -4.31 2.61 12.82
CA LEU A 161 -4.23 2.86 14.25
C LEU A 161 -3.34 4.08 14.57
N THR A 162 -2.22 4.23 13.88
CA THR A 162 -1.33 5.40 14.04
C THR A 162 -2.04 6.71 13.66
N LEU A 163 -2.77 6.72 12.56
CA LEU A 163 -3.54 7.89 12.09
C LEU A 163 -4.74 8.19 13.00
N GLU A 164 -5.27 7.22 13.71
CA GLU A 164 -6.30 7.37 14.76
C GLU A 164 -5.74 7.89 16.10
N GLY A 165 -4.43 8.18 16.15
CA GLY A 165 -3.78 8.77 17.31
C GLY A 165 -3.06 7.76 18.22
N ARG A 166 -3.00 6.50 17.86
CA ARG A 166 -2.27 5.45 18.57
C ARG A 166 -0.76 5.57 18.31
N ARG A 167 -0.13 6.54 18.98
CA ARG A 167 1.32 6.80 18.82
C ARG A 167 2.20 5.64 19.24
N ASP A 168 1.71 4.77 20.13
CA ASP A 168 2.35 3.52 20.55
C ASP A 168 2.49 2.50 19.41
N VAL A 169 1.69 2.61 18.36
CA VAL A 169 1.74 1.74 17.17
C VAL A 169 2.68 2.30 16.07
N ALA A 170 2.99 3.59 16.11
CA ALA A 170 3.82 4.24 15.08
C ALA A 170 5.19 3.56 14.82
N PRO A 171 5.94 3.09 15.85
CA PRO A 171 7.17 2.33 15.62
C PRO A 171 6.97 1.04 14.81
N TRP A 172 5.86 0.33 15.04
CA TRP A 172 5.52 -0.87 14.27
C TRP A 172 5.19 -0.55 12.83
N ALA A 173 4.44 0.53 12.59
CA ALA A 173 4.18 1.00 11.22
C ALA A 173 5.48 1.33 10.49
N ALA A 174 6.44 1.97 11.17
CA ALA A 174 7.75 2.27 10.60
C ALA A 174 8.55 0.99 10.31
N LEU A 175 8.61 0.04 11.24
CA LEU A 175 9.31 -1.24 11.03
C LEU A 175 8.70 -2.06 9.90
N LEU A 176 7.36 -2.15 9.84
CA LEU A 176 6.67 -2.84 8.75
C LEU A 176 6.90 -2.16 7.40
N PHE A 177 6.95 -0.82 7.37
CA PHE A 177 7.28 -0.07 6.16
C PHE A 177 8.71 -0.34 5.69
N VAL A 178 9.68 -0.38 6.60
CA VAL A 178 11.07 -0.74 6.28
C VAL A 178 11.13 -2.19 5.81
N GLY A 179 10.51 -3.13 6.55
CA GLY A 179 10.48 -4.55 6.19
C GLY A 179 9.83 -4.83 4.83
N LEU A 180 8.80 -4.03 4.46
CA LEU A 180 8.15 -4.10 3.15
C LEU A 180 9.10 -3.78 1.99
N ASN A 181 10.06 -2.88 2.23
CA ASN A 181 11.01 -2.40 1.23
C ASN A 181 12.43 -2.91 1.51
N TRP A 182 12.57 -3.88 2.43
CA TRP A 182 13.85 -4.44 2.82
C TRP A 182 14.34 -5.45 1.79
N PHE A 183 15.49 -5.15 1.21
CA PHE A 183 16.20 -6.06 0.33
C PHE A 183 17.63 -6.21 0.87
N PRO A 184 17.93 -7.33 1.55
CA PRO A 184 19.24 -7.54 2.13
C PRO A 184 20.31 -7.56 1.04
N ARG A 185 21.34 -6.76 1.25
CA ARG A 185 22.55 -6.63 0.42
C ARG A 185 23.77 -6.73 1.32
N ASP A 186 24.93 -6.85 0.73
CA ASP A 186 26.18 -7.00 1.48
C ASP A 186 26.45 -5.82 2.41
N GLU A 187 26.04 -4.59 2.02
CA GLU A 187 26.14 -3.42 2.85
C GLU A 187 24.77 -2.99 3.39
N LEU A 188 24.75 -2.56 4.67
CA LEU A 188 23.53 -2.07 5.32
C LEU A 188 22.93 -0.87 4.59
N PHE A 189 23.79 0.04 4.09
CA PHE A 189 23.32 1.21 3.36
C PHE A 189 22.56 0.84 2.10
N ASP A 190 23.04 -0.13 1.32
CA ASP A 190 22.38 -0.64 0.12
C ASP A 190 21.04 -1.29 0.44
N SER A 191 20.97 -1.99 1.59
CA SER A 191 19.71 -2.58 2.08
C SER A 191 18.68 -1.52 2.49
N LEU A 192 19.14 -0.36 2.95
CA LEU A 192 18.28 0.77 3.35
C LEU A 192 17.94 1.72 2.21
N ALA A 193 18.60 1.63 1.06
CA ALA A 193 18.41 2.56 -0.04
C ALA A 193 16.94 2.61 -0.52
N ALA A 194 16.30 1.44 -0.69
CA ALA A 194 14.90 1.38 -1.12
C ALA A 194 13.93 1.97 -0.08
N PRO A 195 13.94 1.57 1.22
CA PRO A 195 13.04 2.17 2.20
C PRO A 195 13.26 3.67 2.38
N LEU A 196 14.52 4.16 2.32
CA LEU A 196 14.80 5.60 2.43
C LEU A 196 14.29 6.38 1.21
N PHE A 197 14.52 5.85 0.00
CA PHE A 197 13.98 6.43 -1.23
C PHE A 197 12.45 6.52 -1.18
N VAL A 198 11.79 5.40 -0.86
CA VAL A 198 10.32 5.35 -0.79
C VAL A 198 9.80 6.33 0.25
N LEU A 199 10.42 6.41 1.44
CA LEU A 199 10.04 7.35 2.48
C LEU A 199 10.14 8.81 2.01
N ALA A 200 11.25 9.17 1.37
CA ALA A 200 11.49 10.51 0.85
C ALA A 200 10.45 10.90 -0.21
N VAL A 201 10.17 10.00 -1.16
CA VAL A 201 9.21 10.26 -2.25
C VAL A 201 7.78 10.27 -1.74
N VAL A 202 7.40 9.40 -0.79
CA VAL A 202 6.09 9.46 -0.12
C VAL A 202 5.91 10.81 0.59
N ALA A 203 6.92 11.25 1.36
CA ALA A 203 6.87 12.55 2.04
C ALA A 203 6.75 13.72 1.04
N ALA A 204 7.51 13.70 -0.05
CA ALA A 204 7.42 14.70 -1.11
C ALA A 204 6.04 14.69 -1.79
N THR A 205 5.51 13.50 -2.11
CA THR A 205 4.16 13.34 -2.69
C THR A 205 3.10 13.95 -1.77
N LEU A 206 3.16 13.68 -0.47
CA LEU A 206 2.23 14.24 0.49
C LEU A 206 2.36 15.77 0.62
N ALA A 207 3.58 16.29 0.58
CA ALA A 207 3.82 17.74 0.63
C ALA A 207 3.29 18.44 -0.62
N LEU A 208 3.54 17.88 -1.81
CA LEU A 208 3.08 18.45 -3.09
C LEU A 208 1.57 18.38 -3.24
N THR A 209 0.95 17.27 -2.88
CA THR A 209 -0.51 17.10 -3.03
C THR A 209 -1.30 18.02 -2.11
N ARG A 210 -0.71 18.52 -1.00
CA ARG A 210 -1.33 19.54 -0.15
C ARG A 210 -1.65 20.84 -0.88
N ARG A 211 -0.92 21.15 -1.96
CA ARG A 211 -1.22 22.33 -2.82
C ARG A 211 -2.59 22.23 -3.51
N LEU A 212 -3.16 21.03 -3.55
CA LEU A 212 -4.50 20.77 -4.07
C LEU A 212 -5.58 20.81 -2.98
N ALA A 213 -5.23 21.16 -1.73
CA ALA A 213 -6.18 21.22 -0.61
C ALA A 213 -7.38 22.11 -0.95
N GLY A 214 -8.57 21.69 -0.54
CA GLY A 214 -9.81 22.38 -0.82
C GLY A 214 -10.39 22.13 -2.22
N ARG A 215 -9.68 21.48 -3.12
CA ARG A 215 -10.22 21.11 -4.45
C ARG A 215 -11.07 19.83 -4.36
N PRO A 216 -12.17 19.76 -5.14
CA PRO A 216 -13.03 18.58 -5.14
C PRO A 216 -12.30 17.35 -5.71
N ARG A 217 -12.87 16.18 -5.45
CA ARG A 217 -12.42 14.92 -6.06
C ARG A 217 -12.62 14.96 -7.57
N PHE A 218 -11.62 14.42 -8.29
CA PHE A 218 -11.67 14.30 -9.75
C PHE A 218 -11.66 12.83 -10.22
N LEU A 219 -11.27 11.87 -9.37
CA LEU A 219 -11.32 10.45 -9.71
C LEU A 219 -12.70 9.87 -9.39
N PRO A 220 -13.34 9.18 -10.34
CA PRO A 220 -14.52 8.37 -10.09
C PRO A 220 -14.25 7.31 -8.99
N ARG A 221 -15.31 6.96 -8.25
CA ARG A 221 -15.22 6.06 -7.09
C ARG A 221 -14.54 4.71 -7.39
N TYR A 222 -14.82 4.15 -8.56
CA TYR A 222 -14.36 2.82 -8.96
C TYR A 222 -13.20 2.85 -9.97
N ALA A 223 -12.68 4.04 -10.31
CA ALA A 223 -11.65 4.18 -11.35
C ALA A 223 -10.43 3.28 -11.11
N LEU A 224 -9.87 3.28 -9.90
CA LEU A 224 -8.70 2.46 -9.62
C LEU A 224 -9.00 0.96 -9.51
N TYR A 225 -10.19 0.59 -9.09
CA TYR A 225 -10.61 -0.82 -9.08
C TYR A 225 -10.68 -1.39 -10.49
N ALA A 226 -11.27 -0.64 -11.43
CA ALA A 226 -11.32 -1.04 -12.83
C ALA A 226 -9.94 -0.92 -13.51
N PHE A 227 -9.17 0.11 -13.17
CA PHE A 227 -7.83 0.33 -13.71
C PHE A 227 -6.91 -0.86 -13.47
N TYR A 228 -6.98 -1.50 -12.27
CA TYR A 228 -6.08 -2.59 -11.92
C TYR A 228 -6.15 -3.78 -12.91
N PRO A 229 -7.29 -4.42 -13.18
CA PRO A 229 -7.34 -5.49 -14.18
C PRO A 229 -7.11 -4.97 -15.61
N LEU A 230 -7.57 -3.77 -15.95
CA LEU A 230 -7.47 -3.25 -17.31
C LEU A 230 -6.03 -2.96 -17.74
N HIS A 231 -5.19 -2.39 -16.85
CA HIS A 231 -3.79 -2.12 -17.20
C HIS A 231 -3.00 -3.43 -17.38
N LEU A 232 -3.29 -4.48 -16.58
CA LEU A 232 -2.67 -5.79 -16.75
C LEU A 232 -3.07 -6.42 -18.10
N LEU A 233 -4.35 -6.35 -18.47
CA LEU A 233 -4.81 -6.83 -19.78
C LEU A 233 -4.13 -6.06 -20.92
N ALA A 234 -3.95 -4.76 -20.77
CA ALA A 234 -3.23 -3.96 -21.77
C ALA A 234 -1.76 -4.39 -21.91
N LEU A 235 -1.07 -4.66 -20.79
CA LEU A 235 0.31 -5.14 -20.81
C LEU A 235 0.44 -6.56 -21.39
N ILE A 236 -0.49 -7.46 -21.04
CA ILE A 236 -0.56 -8.82 -21.64
C ILE A 236 -0.75 -8.71 -23.16
N GLY A 237 -1.71 -7.86 -23.59
CA GLY A 237 -1.94 -7.62 -25.02
C GLY A 237 -0.72 -7.06 -25.74
N TRP A 238 -0.04 -6.08 -25.12
CA TRP A 238 1.19 -5.51 -25.66
C TRP A 238 2.30 -6.57 -25.83
N ARG A 239 2.54 -7.38 -24.76
CA ARG A 239 3.53 -8.47 -24.81
C ARG A 239 3.22 -9.52 -25.88
N ALA A 240 1.96 -9.74 -26.22
CA ALA A 240 1.55 -10.69 -27.26
C ALA A 240 1.73 -10.17 -28.70
N LEU A 241 1.94 -8.86 -28.87
CA LEU A 241 2.13 -8.20 -30.19
C LEU A 241 3.60 -7.98 -30.55
N GLY A 242 4.50 -8.01 -29.60
CA GLY A 242 5.96 -7.86 -29.78
C GLY A 242 6.70 -9.15 -29.59
#